data_04207b67c23fcb3cd4d2f19682154f4b
#
_entry.id   04207b67c23fcb3cd4d2f19682154f4b
#
_cell.length_a   1.000
_cell.length_b   1.000
_cell.length_c   1.000
_cell.angle_alpha   90.00
_cell.angle_beta   90.00
_cell.angle_gamma   90.00
#
_symmetry.space_group_name_H-M   'P 1'
#
loop_
_entity.id
_entity.type
_entity.pdbx_description
1 polymer ?
#
loop_
_entity_poly.entity_id
_entity_poly.type
_entity_poly.pdbx_seq_one_letter_code
_entity_poly.pdbx_strand_id
1 'polypeptide(L)'
;MKVQNVNIDTIKPYENNPRDNDGGVDAVANSIKEFGWQQPIVVDKDHVIIVGHTRYKAAKKLGMDKVPVVVADGLTDEQVRAYRLADNKTGELTDWDPEQLDIELGDILDLDMSDFGFELDLPEITQEASLDDQEVEDDNFNEEPPEKPKSKFGQLYQLGRHFLMCGDSTNPQMVQKLMRGGTADLVFTDPPYGMKKQKDGVDNDNLNYDDLLNFNKKWIPITFANLKSNGSWYCWGIDEPLMDIYSNILKPMIKDNRITFRNLITWDKGSAQSQRSELLRSYTRADEKCLFVMCGVQGFNNNSDHYFDKWDKIRLYLASEAKRVGLTSAKLKEITGVGMYARWFTKSQWIFIPEKYYKELQDYYKEYGAFKKEYDELKKEYYSTRAYFNNTHDNMNDVWHFNRVAGKERDAAGGHATPKPLDLCARAIKSSSREGEKVLDVFGGSGSTLIACEQLNRSAYLMELEPKWVDVIIKRWEDFTGKKAELVED
;
A
#
# COMPACT_ATOMS: atom_id res chain seq x y z
N MET A 1 -21.32 -43.03 21.80
CA MET A 1 -21.52 -41.57 21.58
C MET A 1 -22.35 -41.39 20.32
N LYS A 2 -23.42 -40.60 20.39
CA LYS A 2 -24.27 -40.31 19.21
C LYS A 2 -24.15 -38.82 18.90
N VAL A 3 -23.72 -38.48 17.70
CA VAL A 3 -23.69 -37.10 17.21
C VAL A 3 -25.10 -36.71 16.77
N GLN A 4 -25.55 -35.53 17.18
CA GLN A 4 -26.85 -34.95 16.85
C GLN A 4 -26.68 -33.58 16.28
N ASN A 5 -27.40 -33.20 15.22
CA ASN A 5 -27.44 -31.84 14.73
C ASN A 5 -28.51 -31.08 15.49
N VAL A 6 -28.10 -30.10 16.31
CA VAL A 6 -29.00 -29.27 17.11
C VAL A 6 -28.97 -27.81 16.66
N ASN A 7 -30.02 -27.07 16.93
CA ASN A 7 -30.03 -25.63 16.68
C ASN A 7 -28.97 -24.95 17.56
N ILE A 8 -28.16 -24.10 16.98
CA ILE A 8 -27.05 -23.43 17.68
C ILE A 8 -27.51 -22.57 18.85
N ASP A 9 -28.72 -22.00 18.77
CA ASP A 9 -29.29 -21.18 19.85
C ASP A 9 -29.73 -22.00 21.07
N THR A 10 -29.81 -23.34 20.97
CA THR A 10 -30.08 -24.22 22.11
C THR A 10 -28.82 -24.50 22.92
N ILE A 11 -27.64 -24.15 22.42
CA ILE A 11 -26.36 -24.38 23.08
C ILE A 11 -25.98 -23.17 23.89
N LYS A 12 -25.54 -23.39 25.11
CA LYS A 12 -25.15 -22.34 26.06
C LYS A 12 -23.65 -22.36 26.29
N PRO A 13 -22.96 -21.24 26.02
CA PRO A 13 -21.58 -21.11 26.46
C PRO A 13 -21.46 -21.19 27.97
N TYR A 14 -20.35 -21.77 28.47
CA TYR A 14 -20.08 -21.80 29.90
C TYR A 14 -19.59 -20.42 30.36
N GLU A 15 -20.35 -19.74 31.23
CA GLU A 15 -20.09 -18.34 31.64
C GLU A 15 -18.74 -18.16 32.35
N ASN A 16 -18.28 -19.16 33.12
CA ASN A 16 -17.01 -19.12 33.86
C ASN A 16 -15.88 -19.79 33.08
N ASN A 17 -15.87 -19.71 31.74
CA ASN A 17 -14.79 -20.29 30.94
C ASN A 17 -13.47 -19.53 31.21
N PRO A 18 -12.42 -20.21 31.74
CA PRO A 18 -11.17 -19.53 32.11
C PRO A 18 -10.29 -19.24 30.88
N ARG A 19 -10.66 -19.72 29.68
CA ARG A 19 -9.87 -19.56 28.45
C ARG A 19 -10.49 -18.49 27.53
N ASP A 20 -9.68 -17.54 27.12
CA ASP A 20 -10.01 -16.66 26.01
C ASP A 20 -9.86 -17.44 24.68
N ASN A 21 -10.94 -17.47 23.90
CA ASN A 21 -10.97 -18.22 22.63
C ASN A 21 -11.05 -17.30 21.40
N ASP A 22 -11.02 -15.98 21.57
CA ASP A 22 -11.32 -15.04 20.48
C ASP A 22 -10.23 -15.07 19.39
N GLY A 23 -8.96 -15.21 19.76
CA GLY A 23 -7.86 -15.28 18.81
C GLY A 23 -7.88 -16.49 17.85
N GLY A 24 -8.58 -17.58 18.23
CA GLY A 24 -8.66 -18.77 17.38
C GLY A 24 -9.94 -18.90 16.53
N VAL A 25 -10.86 -17.94 16.64
CA VAL A 25 -12.19 -18.06 16.00
C VAL A 25 -12.09 -18.04 14.49
N ASP A 26 -11.22 -17.24 13.93
CA ASP A 26 -11.06 -17.09 12.48
C ASP A 26 -10.44 -18.32 11.85
N ALA A 27 -9.37 -18.84 12.42
CA ALA A 27 -8.73 -20.07 11.97
C ALA A 27 -9.70 -21.27 12.00
N VAL A 28 -10.50 -21.39 13.07
CA VAL A 28 -11.50 -22.46 13.17
C VAL A 28 -12.66 -22.23 12.18
N ALA A 29 -13.08 -21.00 11.94
CA ALA A 29 -14.11 -20.70 10.94
C ALA A 29 -13.65 -21.04 9.53
N ASN A 30 -12.42 -20.70 9.18
CA ASN A 30 -11.80 -21.06 7.91
C ASN A 30 -11.69 -22.59 7.75
N SER A 31 -11.27 -23.29 8.81
CA SER A 31 -11.21 -24.74 8.81
C SER A 31 -12.60 -25.40 8.60
N ILE A 32 -13.65 -24.90 9.24
CA ILE A 32 -15.01 -25.39 9.03
C ILE A 32 -15.49 -25.10 7.59
N LYS A 33 -15.15 -23.95 7.04
CA LYS A 33 -15.52 -23.55 5.68
C LYS A 33 -14.83 -24.43 4.62
N GLU A 34 -13.55 -24.72 4.81
CA GLU A 34 -12.73 -25.46 3.84
C GLU A 34 -12.96 -26.98 3.93
N PHE A 35 -12.90 -27.54 5.14
CA PHE A 35 -12.94 -28.99 5.37
C PHE A 35 -14.30 -29.51 5.83
N GLY A 36 -15.26 -28.63 6.05
CA GLY A 36 -16.51 -28.99 6.70
C GLY A 36 -16.35 -29.22 8.20
N TRP A 37 -17.44 -29.61 8.82
CA TRP A 37 -17.47 -29.86 10.28
C TRP A 37 -16.97 -31.28 10.62
N GLN A 38 -15.77 -31.41 11.18
CA GLN A 38 -15.13 -32.70 11.46
C GLN A 38 -15.22 -33.12 12.95
N GLN A 39 -15.27 -32.17 13.89
CA GLN A 39 -15.26 -32.45 15.32
C GLN A 39 -16.48 -31.83 16.03
N PRO A 40 -17.41 -32.61 16.62
CA PRO A 40 -18.62 -32.06 17.26
C PRO A 40 -18.30 -31.22 18.52
N ILE A 41 -19.23 -30.35 18.88
CA ILE A 41 -19.22 -29.68 20.17
C ILE A 41 -19.68 -30.68 21.23
N VAL A 42 -19.01 -30.75 22.38
CA VAL A 42 -19.42 -31.56 23.50
C VAL A 42 -20.16 -30.68 24.53
N VAL A 43 -21.37 -31.07 24.89
CA VAL A 43 -22.20 -30.37 25.87
C VAL A 43 -22.60 -31.31 27.01
N ASP A 44 -22.97 -30.75 28.14
CA ASP A 44 -23.61 -31.50 29.23
C ASP A 44 -25.13 -31.71 28.99
N LYS A 45 -25.82 -32.34 29.94
CA LYS A 45 -27.27 -32.59 29.89
C LYS A 45 -28.14 -31.34 29.76
N ASP A 46 -27.63 -30.16 30.17
CA ASP A 46 -28.32 -28.88 30.14
C ASP A 46 -27.91 -28.04 28.90
N HIS A 47 -27.22 -28.67 27.94
CA HIS A 47 -26.67 -28.09 26.71
C HIS A 47 -25.64 -26.98 26.97
N VAL A 48 -24.94 -27.01 28.11
CA VAL A 48 -23.80 -26.10 28.36
C VAL A 48 -22.52 -26.70 27.81
N ILE A 49 -21.75 -25.91 27.11
CA ILE A 49 -20.52 -26.36 26.42
C ILE A 49 -19.49 -26.88 27.44
N ILE A 50 -19.01 -28.11 27.19
CA ILE A 50 -17.85 -28.70 27.84
C ILE A 50 -16.61 -28.45 26.99
N VAL A 51 -16.64 -28.85 25.69
CA VAL A 51 -15.56 -28.72 24.73
C VAL A 51 -16.06 -28.08 23.46
N GLY A 52 -15.31 -27.09 22.89
CA GLY A 52 -15.60 -26.52 21.59
C GLY A 52 -16.19 -25.12 21.61
N HIS A 53 -15.86 -24.28 22.59
CA HIS A 53 -16.26 -22.88 22.65
C HIS A 53 -15.83 -22.11 21.40
N THR A 54 -14.60 -22.32 20.90
CA THR A 54 -14.09 -21.71 19.65
C THR A 54 -14.93 -22.12 18.45
N ARG A 55 -15.29 -23.43 18.34
CA ARG A 55 -16.15 -23.94 17.26
C ARG A 55 -17.55 -23.34 17.30
N TYR A 56 -18.11 -23.15 18.50
CA TYR A 56 -19.40 -22.48 18.69
C TYR A 56 -19.34 -21.01 18.20
N LYS A 57 -18.31 -20.27 18.59
CA LYS A 57 -18.12 -18.89 18.14
C LYS A 57 -17.90 -18.81 16.62
N ALA A 58 -17.10 -19.73 16.05
CA ALA A 58 -16.87 -19.84 14.63
C ALA A 58 -18.16 -20.15 13.85
N ALA A 59 -18.97 -21.07 14.33
CA ALA A 59 -20.27 -21.38 13.72
C ALA A 59 -21.23 -20.21 13.73
N LYS A 60 -21.29 -19.44 14.83
CA LYS A 60 -22.06 -18.18 14.87
C LYS A 60 -21.54 -17.15 13.88
N LYS A 61 -20.23 -16.99 13.76
CA LYS A 61 -19.60 -16.11 12.76
C LYS A 61 -19.95 -16.52 11.33
N LEU A 62 -20.05 -17.81 11.06
CA LEU A 62 -20.44 -18.38 9.74
C LEU A 62 -21.96 -18.35 9.51
N GLY A 63 -22.78 -17.93 10.47
CA GLY A 63 -24.24 -17.88 10.33
C GLY A 63 -24.90 -19.28 10.26
N MET A 64 -24.31 -20.28 10.91
CA MET A 64 -24.85 -21.64 10.87
C MET A 64 -26.03 -21.79 11.84
N ASP A 65 -27.15 -22.28 11.35
CA ASP A 65 -28.36 -22.54 12.19
C ASP A 65 -28.24 -23.81 13.02
N LYS A 66 -27.51 -24.82 12.52
CA LYS A 66 -27.36 -26.12 13.16
C LYS A 66 -25.92 -26.57 13.21
N VAL A 67 -25.54 -27.18 14.31
CA VAL A 67 -24.18 -27.70 14.53
C VAL A 67 -24.20 -29.11 15.10
N PRO A 68 -23.20 -29.98 14.80
CA PRO A 68 -23.11 -31.31 15.38
C PRO A 68 -22.66 -31.26 16.83
N VAL A 69 -23.40 -31.95 17.69
CA VAL A 69 -23.20 -31.97 19.14
C VAL A 69 -23.19 -33.42 19.67
N VAL A 70 -22.38 -33.63 20.69
CA VAL A 70 -22.40 -34.82 21.51
C VAL A 70 -22.82 -34.42 22.92
N VAL A 71 -23.85 -35.05 23.46
CA VAL A 71 -24.29 -34.86 24.84
C VAL A 71 -23.57 -35.86 25.76
N ALA A 72 -22.82 -35.33 26.72
CA ALA A 72 -22.13 -36.12 27.75
C ALA A 72 -23.05 -36.25 29.01
N ASP A 73 -24.06 -37.08 28.90
CA ASP A 73 -25.12 -37.27 29.91
C ASP A 73 -24.73 -38.20 31.07
N GLY A 74 -23.63 -38.92 30.94
CA GLY A 74 -23.15 -39.87 31.97
C GLY A 74 -22.14 -39.28 32.97
N LEU A 75 -21.82 -37.97 32.91
CA LEU A 75 -20.84 -37.32 33.79
C LEU A 75 -21.51 -36.61 34.95
N THR A 76 -20.86 -36.68 36.13
CA THR A 76 -21.25 -35.85 37.27
C THR A 76 -20.83 -34.38 37.05
N ASP A 77 -21.43 -33.43 37.75
CA ASP A 77 -21.08 -32.00 37.62
C ASP A 77 -19.60 -31.71 37.93
N GLU A 78 -18.99 -32.47 38.84
CA GLU A 78 -17.56 -32.39 39.12
C GLU A 78 -16.72 -32.91 37.94
N GLN A 79 -17.10 -34.03 37.35
CA GLN A 79 -16.45 -34.61 36.18
C GLN A 79 -16.56 -33.67 34.95
N VAL A 80 -17.71 -33.00 34.78
CA VAL A 80 -17.91 -32.01 33.72
C VAL A 80 -16.94 -30.83 33.87
N ARG A 81 -16.75 -30.31 35.10
CA ARG A 81 -15.79 -29.24 35.39
C ARG A 81 -14.36 -29.70 35.15
N ALA A 82 -14.00 -30.88 35.65
CA ALA A 82 -12.68 -31.47 35.46
C ALA A 82 -12.36 -31.69 33.96
N TYR A 83 -13.33 -32.18 33.19
CA TYR A 83 -13.16 -32.45 31.77
C TYR A 83 -12.95 -31.15 30.97
N ARG A 84 -13.66 -30.05 31.28
CA ARG A 84 -13.41 -28.73 30.66
C ARG A 84 -11.94 -28.28 30.78
N LEU A 85 -11.37 -28.48 31.98
CA LEU A 85 -10.00 -28.09 32.26
C LEU A 85 -8.98 -29.05 31.61
N ALA A 86 -9.24 -30.35 31.72
CA ALA A 86 -8.36 -31.39 31.20
C ALA A 86 -8.21 -31.34 29.67
N ASP A 87 -9.32 -31.17 28.94
CA ASP A 87 -9.31 -31.09 27.47
C ASP A 87 -8.48 -29.91 26.97
N ASN A 88 -8.63 -28.75 27.60
CA ASN A 88 -7.83 -27.58 27.26
C ASN A 88 -6.36 -27.79 27.61
N LYS A 89 -6.05 -28.38 28.77
CA LYS A 89 -4.65 -28.55 29.22
C LYS A 89 -3.88 -29.60 28.44
N THR A 90 -4.54 -30.67 28.03
CA THR A 90 -3.86 -31.73 27.25
C THR A 90 -3.38 -31.25 25.89
N GLY A 91 -4.09 -30.31 25.24
CA GLY A 91 -3.63 -29.69 24.00
C GLY A 91 -2.39 -28.79 24.15
N GLU A 92 -2.10 -28.32 25.38
CA GLU A 92 -0.91 -27.51 25.66
C GLU A 92 0.34 -28.34 26.01
N LEU A 93 0.21 -29.65 26.11
CA LEU A 93 1.32 -30.56 26.48
C LEU A 93 2.05 -31.14 25.25
N THR A 94 1.65 -30.74 24.08
CA THR A 94 2.25 -31.21 22.81
C THR A 94 2.76 -30.02 22.00
N ASP A 95 3.98 -30.14 21.51
CA ASP A 95 4.61 -29.17 20.64
C ASP A 95 4.74 -29.72 19.21
N TRP A 96 4.86 -28.83 18.25
CA TRP A 96 5.17 -29.18 16.88
C TRP A 96 6.65 -29.53 16.74
N ASP A 97 6.98 -30.57 15.99
CA ASP A 97 8.32 -30.75 15.45
C ASP A 97 8.49 -29.79 14.26
N PRO A 98 9.36 -28.76 14.39
CA PRO A 98 9.44 -27.72 13.35
C PRO A 98 9.93 -28.26 11.99
N GLU A 99 10.79 -29.29 12.00
CA GLU A 99 11.34 -29.87 10.76
C GLU A 99 10.27 -30.68 10.03
N GLN A 100 9.49 -31.48 10.76
CA GLN A 100 8.40 -32.26 10.16
C GLN A 100 7.24 -31.34 9.74
N LEU A 101 6.94 -30.33 10.53
CA LEU A 101 5.90 -29.34 10.19
C LEU A 101 6.23 -28.59 8.89
N ASP A 102 7.48 -28.17 8.68
CA ASP A 102 7.90 -27.49 7.46
C ASP A 102 7.80 -28.40 6.22
N ILE A 103 8.08 -29.70 6.38
CA ILE A 103 7.89 -30.71 5.33
C ILE A 103 6.42 -30.86 4.97
N GLU A 104 5.54 -31.06 5.94
CA GLU A 104 4.10 -31.20 5.72
C GLU A 104 3.48 -29.95 5.10
N LEU A 105 3.83 -28.75 5.59
CA LEU A 105 3.40 -27.47 5.02
C LEU A 105 3.92 -27.29 3.59
N GLY A 106 5.12 -27.79 3.29
CA GLY A 106 5.73 -27.75 1.97
C GLY A 106 4.98 -28.59 0.92
N ASP A 107 4.33 -29.67 1.34
CA ASP A 107 3.55 -30.53 0.44
C ASP A 107 2.12 -30.01 0.16
N ILE A 108 1.66 -29.01 0.91
CA ILE A 108 0.35 -28.35 0.74
C ILE A 108 0.50 -27.16 -0.21
N LEU A 109 0.26 -27.37 -1.52
CA LEU A 109 0.52 -26.36 -2.55
C LEU A 109 -0.65 -25.39 -2.81
N ASP A 110 -1.89 -25.85 -2.56
CA ASP A 110 -3.10 -25.14 -3.02
C ASP A 110 -3.94 -24.49 -1.90
N LEU A 111 -3.53 -24.66 -0.64
CA LEU A 111 -4.16 -24.02 0.53
C LEU A 111 -3.22 -23.04 1.19
N ASP A 112 -3.75 -21.90 1.65
CA ASP A 112 -3.00 -20.98 2.48
C ASP A 112 -3.11 -21.41 3.95
N MET A 113 -2.05 -22.02 4.48
CA MET A 113 -2.04 -22.54 5.83
C MET A 113 -2.03 -21.44 6.91
N SER A 114 -1.75 -20.18 6.53
CA SER A 114 -1.91 -19.05 7.44
C SER A 114 -3.38 -18.78 7.81
N ASP A 115 -4.32 -19.13 6.94
CA ASP A 115 -5.75 -19.08 7.22
C ASP A 115 -6.17 -19.98 8.40
N PHE A 116 -5.33 -20.95 8.75
CA PHE A 116 -5.54 -21.88 9.85
C PHE A 116 -4.64 -21.61 11.07
N GLY A 117 -3.95 -20.46 11.07
CA GLY A 117 -3.12 -19.98 12.19
C GLY A 117 -1.69 -20.51 12.19
N PHE A 118 -1.18 -21.04 11.08
CA PHE A 118 0.24 -21.37 10.93
C PHE A 118 1.03 -20.12 10.52
N GLU A 119 1.74 -19.53 11.48
CA GLU A 119 2.75 -18.50 11.21
C GLU A 119 4.09 -19.19 11.04
N LEU A 120 4.71 -18.99 9.87
CA LEU A 120 6.06 -19.47 9.64
C LEU A 120 7.05 -18.44 10.15
N ASP A 121 7.87 -18.82 11.13
CA ASP A 121 8.96 -17.97 11.63
C ASP A 121 9.87 -17.53 10.49
N LEU A 122 10.00 -16.22 10.31
CA LEU A 122 10.94 -15.66 9.35
C LEU A 122 12.35 -15.68 9.93
N PRO A 123 13.33 -16.30 9.26
CA PRO A 123 14.67 -15.75 9.35
C PRO A 123 14.58 -14.31 8.80
N GLU A 124 15.21 -13.35 9.46
CA GLU A 124 15.35 -12.00 8.89
C GLU A 124 15.99 -12.11 7.51
N ILE A 125 15.16 -12.27 6.50
CA ILE A 125 15.60 -12.05 5.13
C ILE A 125 15.60 -10.55 5.00
N THR A 126 16.77 -9.97 5.26
CA THR A 126 17.04 -8.62 4.76
C THR A 126 16.79 -8.68 3.26
N GLN A 127 15.59 -8.27 2.83
CA GLN A 127 15.46 -7.81 1.46
C GLN A 127 16.58 -6.79 1.31
N GLU A 128 17.47 -7.01 0.37
CA GLU A 128 18.25 -5.92 -0.20
C GLU A 128 17.26 -4.97 -0.88
N ALA A 129 16.49 -4.26 -0.09
CA ALA A 129 16.04 -2.96 -0.49
C ALA A 129 17.35 -2.18 -0.64
N SER A 130 17.71 -1.81 -1.83
CA SER A 130 18.65 -0.72 -2.02
C SER A 130 18.02 0.43 -1.22
N LEU A 131 18.58 0.67 -0.04
CA LEU A 131 18.18 1.77 0.79
C LEU A 131 18.37 3.00 -0.09
N ASP A 132 17.29 3.62 -0.48
CA ASP A 132 17.31 4.94 -1.11
C ASP A 132 17.58 5.92 0.06
N ASP A 133 18.77 5.84 0.62
CA ASP A 133 19.25 6.63 1.76
C ASP A 133 19.52 8.09 1.35
N GLN A 134 19.21 8.47 0.09
CA GLN A 134 19.41 9.83 -0.37
C GLN A 134 18.46 10.76 0.38
N GLU A 135 19.03 11.60 1.22
CA GLU A 135 18.34 12.76 1.77
C GLU A 135 18.35 13.87 0.73
N VAL A 136 17.26 14.64 0.69
CA VAL A 136 17.21 15.85 -0.14
C VAL A 136 17.68 17.04 0.68
N GLU A 137 18.47 17.90 0.05
CA GLU A 137 18.93 19.15 0.65
C GLU A 137 18.02 20.29 0.22
N ASP A 138 17.82 21.26 1.11
CA ASP A 138 17.12 22.51 0.80
C ASP A 138 17.89 23.25 -0.30
N ASP A 139 17.20 23.64 -1.35
CA ASP A 139 17.77 24.37 -2.48
C ASP A 139 17.88 25.88 -2.23
N ASN A 140 17.54 26.36 -1.04
CA ASN A 140 17.56 27.77 -0.65
C ASN A 140 16.86 28.69 -1.67
N PHE A 141 15.77 28.20 -2.24
CA PHE A 141 15.04 28.86 -3.31
C PHE A 141 14.52 30.23 -2.89
N ASN A 142 14.84 31.26 -3.69
CA ASN A 142 14.53 32.66 -3.40
C ASN A 142 14.20 33.44 -4.68
N GLU A 143 13.32 32.97 -5.53
CA GLU A 143 13.00 33.62 -6.77
C GLU A 143 11.58 34.19 -6.79
N GLU A 144 11.46 35.47 -7.15
CA GLU A 144 10.17 36.10 -7.40
C GLU A 144 9.75 35.90 -8.86
N PRO A 145 8.43 35.70 -9.14
CA PRO A 145 7.94 35.59 -10.48
C PRO A 145 8.22 36.89 -11.28
N PRO A 146 8.67 36.78 -12.54
CA PRO A 146 8.95 37.92 -13.36
C PRO A 146 7.66 38.73 -13.68
N GLU A 147 7.73 40.04 -13.74
CA GLU A 147 6.62 40.88 -14.16
C GLU A 147 6.16 40.55 -15.61
N LYS A 148 7.12 40.23 -16.47
CA LYS A 148 6.85 39.80 -17.87
C LYS A 148 7.40 38.41 -18.09
N PRO A 149 6.54 37.38 -18.14
CA PRO A 149 6.98 36.05 -18.38
C PRO A 149 7.54 35.88 -19.79
N LYS A 150 8.54 35.02 -19.92
CA LYS A 150 9.13 34.59 -21.21
C LYS A 150 8.36 33.39 -21.78
N SER A 151 7.94 32.49 -20.88
CA SER A 151 7.15 31.33 -21.24
C SER A 151 5.75 31.71 -21.72
N LYS A 152 5.19 30.86 -22.56
CA LYS A 152 3.84 31.04 -23.15
C LYS A 152 3.02 29.78 -22.98
N PHE A 153 1.72 29.95 -22.84
CA PHE A 153 0.76 28.85 -22.81
C PHE A 153 0.93 27.91 -24.02
N GLY A 154 0.98 26.62 -23.79
CA GLY A 154 1.21 25.58 -24.79
C GLY A 154 2.67 25.17 -25.00
N GLN A 155 3.63 25.92 -24.47
CA GLN A 155 5.05 25.61 -24.59
C GLN A 155 5.44 24.43 -23.68
N LEU A 156 6.30 23.55 -24.21
CA LEU A 156 6.93 22.45 -23.49
C LEU A 156 8.42 22.69 -23.40
N TYR A 157 8.99 22.53 -22.22
CA TYR A 157 10.41 22.67 -21.94
C TYR A 157 11.00 21.34 -21.50
N GLN A 158 12.24 21.06 -21.90
CA GLN A 158 13.05 19.98 -21.40
C GLN A 158 14.10 20.55 -20.43
N LEU A 159 14.13 20.00 -19.22
CA LEU A 159 15.05 20.36 -18.14
C LEU A 159 15.89 19.11 -17.80
N GLY A 160 16.95 18.87 -18.58
CA GLY A 160 17.72 17.62 -18.49
C GLY A 160 16.85 16.40 -18.78
N ARG A 161 16.56 15.59 -17.74
CA ARG A 161 15.66 14.42 -17.85
C ARG A 161 14.19 14.72 -17.57
N HIS A 162 13.87 15.96 -17.15
CA HIS A 162 12.52 16.38 -16.79
C HIS A 162 11.83 17.13 -17.93
N PHE A 163 10.50 17.23 -17.83
CA PHE A 163 9.68 18.00 -18.77
C PHE A 163 8.74 18.92 -17.99
N LEU A 164 8.60 20.16 -18.46
CA LEU A 164 7.72 21.17 -17.88
C LEU A 164 6.86 21.77 -18.98
N MET A 165 5.56 21.76 -18.80
CA MET A 165 4.61 22.35 -19.76
C MET A 165 3.86 23.51 -19.14
N CYS A 166 3.81 24.63 -19.85
CA CYS A 166 2.87 25.70 -19.60
C CYS A 166 1.50 25.32 -20.15
N GLY A 167 0.56 24.84 -19.29
CA GLY A 167 -0.67 24.25 -19.81
C GLY A 167 -1.77 24.04 -18.79
N ASP A 168 -2.89 23.58 -19.27
CA ASP A 168 -4.11 23.31 -18.48
C ASP A 168 -4.23 21.82 -18.14
N SER A 169 -4.20 21.51 -16.86
CA SER A 169 -4.34 20.16 -16.31
C SER A 169 -5.68 19.47 -16.65
N THR A 170 -6.70 20.25 -17.03
CA THR A 170 -8.00 19.74 -17.46
C THR A 170 -8.04 19.38 -18.96
N ASN A 171 -6.96 19.65 -19.69
CA ASN A 171 -6.84 19.33 -21.12
C ASN A 171 -6.05 18.03 -21.31
N PRO A 172 -6.70 16.91 -21.72
CA PRO A 172 -6.05 15.61 -21.84
C PRO A 172 -4.95 15.58 -22.93
N GLN A 173 -5.09 16.38 -24.00
CA GLN A 173 -4.10 16.44 -25.07
C GLN A 173 -2.80 17.10 -24.58
N MET A 174 -2.92 18.14 -23.75
CA MET A 174 -1.75 18.80 -23.14
C MET A 174 -1.03 17.87 -22.18
N VAL A 175 -1.72 17.14 -21.31
CA VAL A 175 -1.11 16.16 -20.41
C VAL A 175 -0.45 15.03 -21.21
N GLN A 176 -1.09 14.56 -22.28
CA GLN A 176 -0.51 13.55 -23.16
C GLN A 176 0.75 14.06 -23.88
N LYS A 177 0.75 15.33 -24.35
CA LYS A 177 1.94 15.99 -24.93
C LYS A 177 3.07 16.08 -23.90
N LEU A 178 2.78 16.51 -22.66
CA LEU A 178 3.74 16.53 -21.56
C LEU A 178 4.35 15.14 -21.34
N MET A 179 3.53 14.09 -21.28
CA MET A 179 3.97 12.72 -21.05
C MET A 179 4.69 12.07 -22.23
N ARG A 180 4.71 12.73 -23.40
CA ARG A 180 5.39 12.26 -24.63
C ARG A 180 5.01 10.84 -25.02
N GLY A 181 3.72 10.50 -24.88
CA GLY A 181 3.20 9.17 -25.18
C GLY A 181 3.55 8.08 -24.15
N GLY A 182 4.22 8.42 -23.06
CA GLY A 182 4.50 7.50 -21.95
C GLY A 182 3.48 7.61 -20.82
N THR A 183 3.67 6.81 -19.78
CA THR A 183 2.90 6.85 -18.53
C THR A 183 3.81 7.07 -17.33
N ALA A 184 3.29 7.69 -16.28
CA ALA A 184 3.98 7.91 -15.03
C ALA A 184 3.92 6.66 -14.14
N ASP A 185 4.90 6.51 -13.26
CA ASP A 185 4.93 5.51 -12.19
C ASP A 185 4.23 6.04 -10.94
N LEU A 186 4.34 7.35 -10.72
CA LEU A 186 3.78 8.08 -9.59
C LEU A 186 3.11 9.36 -10.08
N VAL A 187 1.92 9.66 -9.56
CA VAL A 187 1.33 10.99 -9.54
C VAL A 187 1.46 11.55 -8.14
N PHE A 188 2.10 12.71 -8.03
CA PHE A 188 2.21 13.47 -6.78
C PHE A 188 1.79 14.90 -7.06
N THR A 189 0.67 15.35 -6.47
CA THR A 189 0.06 16.59 -6.93
C THR A 189 -0.63 17.38 -5.80
N ASP A 190 -0.65 18.70 -5.95
CA ASP A 190 -1.16 19.67 -4.97
C ASP A 190 -2.13 20.65 -5.65
N PRO A 191 -3.38 20.26 -5.93
CA PRO A 191 -4.37 21.07 -6.63
C PRO A 191 -4.84 22.26 -5.79
N PRO A 192 -5.50 23.29 -6.39
CA PRO A 192 -6.19 24.32 -5.64
C PRO A 192 -7.24 23.78 -4.67
N TYR A 193 -7.33 24.38 -3.47
CA TYR A 193 -8.21 23.90 -2.38
C TYR A 193 -9.53 24.68 -2.24
N GLY A 194 -9.72 25.77 -3.01
CA GLY A 194 -10.87 26.66 -2.85
C GLY A 194 -10.78 27.61 -1.64
N MET A 195 -9.57 27.90 -1.18
CA MET A 195 -9.31 28.76 0.00
C MET A 195 -9.32 30.27 -0.30
N LYS A 196 -9.69 30.67 -1.52
CA LYS A 196 -9.72 32.07 -1.99
C LYS A 196 -8.34 32.73 -2.01
N LYS A 197 -7.31 31.99 -2.32
CA LYS A 197 -5.91 32.46 -2.41
C LYS A 197 -5.47 32.84 -3.83
N GLN A 198 -6.39 33.10 -4.75
CA GLN A 198 -6.05 33.51 -6.12
C GLN A 198 -5.20 34.79 -6.16
N LYS A 199 -5.41 35.68 -5.21
CA LYS A 199 -4.59 36.88 -5.07
C LYS A 199 -3.13 36.61 -4.68
N ASP A 200 -2.91 35.43 -4.08
CA ASP A 200 -1.61 34.96 -3.62
C ASP A 200 -0.95 34.03 -4.68
N GLY A 201 -1.45 34.04 -5.93
CA GLY A 201 -0.86 33.35 -7.06
C GLY A 201 -1.31 31.91 -7.27
N VAL A 202 -2.39 31.48 -6.62
CA VAL A 202 -2.99 30.14 -6.82
C VAL A 202 -4.24 30.27 -7.69
N ASP A 203 -4.13 29.99 -8.98
CA ASP A 203 -5.27 30.02 -9.90
C ASP A 203 -6.31 28.95 -9.54
N ASN A 204 -7.58 29.27 -9.84
CA ASN A 204 -8.74 28.44 -9.51
C ASN A 204 -8.99 28.23 -8.00
N ASP A 205 -8.25 28.88 -7.08
CA ASP A 205 -8.49 28.76 -5.64
C ASP A 205 -9.68 29.61 -5.14
N ASN A 206 -10.34 30.39 -6.02
CA ASN A 206 -11.57 31.13 -5.74
C ASN A 206 -12.83 30.38 -6.18
N LEU A 207 -12.71 29.15 -6.68
CA LEU A 207 -13.86 28.34 -7.08
C LEU A 207 -14.78 28.10 -5.88
N ASN A 208 -16.10 28.20 -6.14
CA ASN A 208 -17.07 27.73 -5.15
C ASN A 208 -17.05 26.20 -5.07
N TYR A 209 -17.77 25.65 -4.10
CA TYR A 209 -17.79 24.23 -3.80
C TYR A 209 -18.10 23.34 -5.02
N ASP A 210 -19.18 23.64 -5.74
CA ASP A 210 -19.61 22.84 -6.89
C ASP A 210 -18.64 22.95 -8.08
N ASP A 211 -18.11 24.15 -8.30
CA ASP A 211 -17.13 24.41 -9.35
C ASP A 211 -15.80 23.72 -9.07
N LEU A 212 -15.36 23.67 -7.81
CA LEU A 212 -14.17 22.96 -7.39
C LEU A 212 -14.32 21.45 -7.61
N LEU A 213 -15.46 20.86 -7.23
CA LEU A 213 -15.73 19.45 -7.49
C LEU A 213 -15.76 19.15 -8.99
N ASN A 214 -16.40 20.05 -9.80
CA ASN A 214 -16.43 19.90 -11.25
C ASN A 214 -15.03 20.04 -11.88
N PHE A 215 -14.19 20.91 -11.36
CA PHE A 215 -12.79 21.01 -11.74
C PHE A 215 -12.05 19.71 -11.45
N ASN A 216 -12.17 19.18 -10.23
CA ASN A 216 -11.55 17.92 -9.82
C ASN A 216 -12.01 16.73 -10.68
N LYS A 217 -13.26 16.66 -11.07
CA LYS A 217 -13.80 15.63 -11.99
C LYS A 217 -13.19 15.70 -13.39
N LYS A 218 -12.61 16.82 -13.81
CA LYS A 218 -11.95 16.96 -15.11
C LYS A 218 -10.50 16.45 -15.09
N TRP A 219 -9.68 16.94 -14.17
CA TRP A 219 -8.24 16.66 -14.19
C TRP A 219 -7.88 15.30 -13.56
N ILE A 220 -8.59 14.83 -12.51
CA ILE A 220 -8.26 13.57 -11.83
C ILE A 220 -8.29 12.37 -12.79
N PRO A 221 -9.35 12.15 -13.61
CA PRO A 221 -9.36 11.05 -14.56
C PRO A 221 -8.21 11.10 -15.57
N ILE A 222 -7.77 12.31 -15.94
CA ILE A 222 -6.64 12.52 -16.86
C ILE A 222 -5.34 12.02 -16.23
N THR A 223 -5.10 12.29 -14.95
CA THR A 223 -3.90 11.78 -14.26
C THR A 223 -3.91 10.26 -14.20
N PHE A 224 -5.05 9.62 -13.89
CA PHE A 224 -5.17 8.16 -13.91
C PHE A 224 -4.99 7.56 -15.31
N ALA A 225 -5.43 8.24 -16.37
CA ALA A 225 -5.22 7.79 -17.75
C ALA A 225 -3.74 7.83 -18.18
N ASN A 226 -2.93 8.66 -17.52
CA ASN A 226 -1.50 8.81 -17.77
C ASN A 226 -0.63 8.12 -16.70
N LEU A 227 -1.23 7.35 -15.80
CA LEU A 227 -0.57 6.58 -14.75
C LEU A 227 -0.52 5.11 -15.14
N LYS A 228 0.57 4.41 -14.82
CA LYS A 228 0.69 2.95 -15.02
C LYS A 228 -0.38 2.19 -14.25
N SER A 229 -0.76 1.01 -14.76
CA SER A 229 -1.75 0.14 -14.10
C SER A 229 -1.33 -0.38 -12.72
N ASN A 230 -0.07 -0.20 -12.34
CA ASN A 230 0.53 -0.47 -11.05
C ASN A 230 1.17 0.79 -10.44
N GLY A 231 0.75 1.97 -10.85
CA GLY A 231 1.27 3.23 -10.34
C GLY A 231 0.60 3.65 -9.02
N SER A 232 1.18 4.65 -8.38
CA SER A 232 0.70 5.26 -7.15
C SER A 232 0.23 6.70 -7.38
N TRP A 233 -0.77 7.14 -6.62
CA TRP A 233 -1.35 8.47 -6.77
C TRP A 233 -1.52 9.14 -5.40
N TYR A 234 -0.94 10.33 -5.26
CA TYR A 234 -0.98 11.19 -4.07
C TYR A 234 -1.61 12.53 -4.44
N CYS A 235 -2.63 12.94 -3.68
CA CYS A 235 -3.28 14.22 -3.85
C CYS A 235 -3.39 14.95 -2.52
N TRP A 236 -2.69 16.06 -2.42
CA TRP A 236 -2.74 16.93 -1.25
C TRP A 236 -4.01 17.76 -1.23
N GLY A 237 -4.41 18.18 -0.05
CA GLY A 237 -5.60 18.99 0.13
C GLY A 237 -5.94 19.24 1.58
N ILE A 238 -7.13 19.78 1.77
CA ILE A 238 -7.76 19.99 3.07
C ILE A 238 -9.01 19.13 3.18
N ASP A 239 -9.52 18.97 4.39
CA ASP A 239 -10.55 17.98 4.77
C ASP A 239 -11.70 17.86 3.76
N GLU A 240 -12.50 18.91 3.60
CA GLU A 240 -13.76 18.88 2.86
C GLU A 240 -13.55 18.59 1.35
N PRO A 241 -12.65 19.32 0.63
CA PRO A 241 -12.35 19.00 -0.76
C PRO A 241 -11.84 17.58 -1.00
N LEU A 242 -11.02 17.04 -0.07
CA LEU A 242 -10.54 15.66 -0.18
C LEU A 242 -11.65 14.63 0.08
N MET A 243 -12.57 14.90 1.01
CA MET A 243 -13.75 14.06 1.24
C MET A 243 -14.63 13.98 -0.01
N ASP A 244 -14.76 15.10 -0.74
CA ASP A 244 -15.50 15.15 -2.00
C ASP A 244 -14.80 14.39 -3.13
N ILE A 245 -13.49 14.55 -3.27
CA ILE A 245 -12.69 13.76 -4.21
C ILE A 245 -12.86 12.28 -3.88
N TYR A 246 -12.70 11.90 -2.62
CA TYR A 246 -12.86 10.51 -2.20
C TYR A 246 -14.25 9.97 -2.51
N SER A 247 -15.30 10.69 -2.10
CA SER A 247 -16.69 10.21 -2.20
C SER A 247 -17.19 10.15 -3.63
N ASN A 248 -16.88 11.18 -4.44
CA ASN A 248 -17.47 11.36 -5.76
C ASN A 248 -16.62 10.80 -6.90
N ILE A 249 -15.28 10.66 -6.69
CA ILE A 249 -14.36 10.26 -7.76
C ILE A 249 -13.69 8.93 -7.42
N LEU A 250 -13.02 8.82 -6.25
CA LEU A 250 -12.23 7.63 -5.94
C LEU A 250 -13.09 6.45 -5.52
N LYS A 251 -14.12 6.64 -4.71
CA LYS A 251 -14.97 5.55 -4.21
C LYS A 251 -15.66 4.75 -5.32
N PRO A 252 -16.18 5.34 -6.41
CA PRO A 252 -16.60 4.58 -7.60
C PRO A 252 -15.47 3.72 -8.20
N MET A 253 -14.24 4.29 -8.34
CA MET A 253 -13.11 3.56 -8.91
C MET A 253 -12.65 2.40 -8.01
N ILE A 254 -12.76 2.55 -6.68
CA ILE A 254 -12.49 1.49 -5.70
C ILE A 254 -13.50 0.34 -5.87
N LYS A 255 -14.79 0.67 -5.99
CA LYS A 255 -15.85 -0.34 -6.21
C LYS A 255 -15.66 -1.12 -7.50
N ASP A 256 -15.11 -0.48 -8.52
CA ASP A 256 -14.81 -1.10 -9.82
C ASP A 256 -13.44 -1.82 -9.84
N ASN A 257 -12.77 -1.96 -8.70
CA ASN A 257 -11.44 -2.57 -8.57
C ASN A 257 -10.36 -1.91 -9.46
N ARG A 258 -10.52 -0.63 -9.79
CA ARG A 258 -9.55 0.13 -10.58
C ARG A 258 -8.41 0.68 -9.74
N ILE A 259 -8.67 0.95 -8.47
CA ILE A 259 -7.71 1.46 -7.50
C ILE A 259 -7.95 0.84 -6.12
N THR A 260 -6.92 0.82 -5.29
CA THR A 260 -6.97 0.47 -3.87
C THR A 260 -6.63 1.70 -3.04
N PHE A 261 -7.52 2.09 -2.12
CA PHE A 261 -7.22 3.13 -1.13
C PHE A 261 -6.19 2.61 -0.12
N ARG A 262 -5.19 3.42 0.19
CA ARG A 262 -4.14 3.09 1.14
C ARG A 262 -4.27 3.87 2.43
N ASN A 263 -4.02 5.18 2.37
CA ASN A 263 -4.00 6.03 3.56
C ASN A 263 -4.64 7.39 3.27
N LEU A 264 -5.17 8.00 4.31
CA LEU A 264 -5.33 9.43 4.44
C LEU A 264 -4.15 9.93 5.27
N ILE A 265 -3.09 10.37 4.60
CA ILE A 265 -1.88 10.85 5.23
C ILE A 265 -2.13 12.22 5.83
N THR A 266 -1.60 12.48 7.01
CA THR A 266 -1.65 13.75 7.70
C THR A 266 -0.26 14.38 7.74
N TRP A 267 -0.09 15.53 7.11
CA TRP A 267 1.10 16.35 7.32
C TRP A 267 0.88 17.25 8.54
N ASP A 268 1.52 16.92 9.65
CA ASP A 268 1.58 17.77 10.84
C ASP A 268 2.65 18.85 10.64
N LYS A 269 2.20 20.11 10.68
CA LYS A 269 3.04 21.30 10.47
C LYS A 269 3.65 21.84 11.76
N GLY A 270 3.48 21.13 12.88
CA GLY A 270 4.04 21.45 14.20
C GLY A 270 3.38 22.62 14.92
N SER A 271 2.79 23.58 14.21
CA SER A 271 2.12 24.72 14.84
C SER A 271 0.97 25.25 13.99
N ALA A 272 -0.14 25.56 14.63
CA ALA A 272 -1.22 26.32 14.00
C ALA A 272 -0.80 27.79 13.81
N GLN A 273 -1.18 28.40 12.69
CA GLN A 273 -1.08 29.87 12.58
C GLN A 273 -2.00 30.50 13.63
N SER A 274 -1.46 31.39 14.47
CA SER A 274 -2.19 32.07 15.51
C SER A 274 -3.22 33.08 14.92
N GLN A 275 -4.44 32.56 14.70
CA GLN A 275 -5.60 33.45 14.64
C GLN A 275 -6.11 33.64 16.08
N ARG A 276 -6.74 34.77 16.36
CA ARG A 276 -7.36 35.03 17.68
C ARG A 276 -8.39 33.94 17.94
N SER A 277 -8.03 32.95 18.77
CA SER A 277 -8.79 31.73 19.02
C SER A 277 -10.19 32.00 19.58
N GLU A 278 -10.37 33.07 20.31
CA GLU A 278 -11.63 33.50 20.92
C GLU A 278 -12.74 33.90 19.91
N LEU A 279 -12.38 34.18 18.65
CA LEU A 279 -13.32 34.53 17.58
C LEU A 279 -13.66 33.31 16.69
N LEU A 280 -12.94 32.24 16.86
CA LEU A 280 -13.15 31.00 16.07
C LEU A 280 -14.22 30.11 16.70
N ARG A 281 -15.07 29.54 15.85
CA ARG A 281 -16.04 28.50 16.24
C ARG A 281 -15.61 27.11 15.73
N SER A 282 -14.32 26.94 15.45
CA SER A 282 -13.68 25.70 15.01
C SER A 282 -12.25 25.64 15.54
N TYR A 283 -11.67 24.46 15.54
CA TYR A 283 -10.24 24.32 15.85
C TYR A 283 -9.38 24.93 14.74
N THR A 284 -8.26 25.54 15.14
CA THR A 284 -7.29 26.07 14.18
C THR A 284 -6.59 24.93 13.47
N ARG A 285 -6.53 25.00 12.13
CA ARG A 285 -5.89 23.94 11.34
C ARG A 285 -4.37 24.00 11.49
N ALA A 286 -3.77 22.88 11.91
CA ALA A 286 -2.33 22.71 12.07
C ALA A 286 -1.75 21.71 11.06
N ASP A 287 -2.57 21.19 10.16
CA ASP A 287 -2.23 20.09 9.25
C ASP A 287 -2.72 20.33 7.82
N GLU A 288 -2.25 19.50 6.92
CA GLU A 288 -2.83 19.20 5.61
C GLU A 288 -2.94 17.69 5.45
N LYS A 289 -3.78 17.26 4.53
CA LYS A 289 -4.05 15.85 4.28
C LYS A 289 -3.62 15.45 2.87
N CYS A 290 -3.35 14.17 2.69
CA CYS A 290 -3.10 13.62 1.36
C CYS A 290 -3.85 12.30 1.19
N LEU A 291 -4.61 12.17 0.11
CA LEU A 291 -5.18 10.89 -0.32
C LEU A 291 -4.10 10.08 -1.03
N PHE A 292 -3.81 8.89 -0.52
CA PHE A 292 -2.90 7.94 -1.13
C PHE A 292 -3.66 6.71 -1.62
N VAL A 293 -3.55 6.43 -2.91
CA VAL A 293 -4.14 5.26 -3.56
C VAL A 293 -3.13 4.60 -4.50
N MET A 294 -3.30 3.31 -4.75
CA MET A 294 -2.55 2.53 -5.73
C MET A 294 -3.48 2.03 -6.84
N CYS A 295 -3.00 2.00 -8.07
CA CYS A 295 -3.75 1.45 -9.19
C CYS A 295 -3.93 -0.07 -9.06
N GLY A 296 -5.09 -0.56 -9.51
CA GLY A 296 -5.47 -1.96 -9.43
C GLY A 296 -5.86 -2.41 -8.03
N VAL A 297 -6.05 -3.71 -7.89
CA VAL A 297 -6.29 -4.35 -6.61
C VAL A 297 -4.93 -4.72 -6.01
N GLN A 298 -4.63 -4.18 -4.84
CA GLN A 298 -3.36 -4.36 -4.16
C GLN A 298 -3.60 -4.92 -2.76
N GLY A 299 -2.90 -5.99 -2.37
CA GLY A 299 -2.93 -6.54 -1.01
C GLY A 299 -2.44 -5.54 0.04
N PHE A 300 -2.84 -5.70 1.28
CA PHE A 300 -2.40 -4.84 2.37
C PHE A 300 -0.95 -5.13 2.74
N ASN A 301 -0.57 -6.40 2.78
CA ASN A 301 0.79 -6.85 3.04
C ASN A 301 1.49 -7.29 1.75
N ASN A 302 2.82 -7.37 1.76
CA ASN A 302 3.60 -8.07 0.74
C ASN A 302 3.27 -9.57 0.72
N ASN A 303 2.73 -10.08 1.81
CA ASN A 303 2.18 -11.43 1.93
C ASN A 303 0.72 -11.40 1.49
N SER A 304 0.35 -12.32 0.81
CA SER A 304 -0.81 -12.91 0.17
C SER A 304 -2.18 -12.74 0.81
N ASP A 305 -2.57 -11.62 1.38
CA ASP A 305 -3.94 -11.48 1.88
C ASP A 305 -4.98 -11.75 0.80
N HIS A 306 -4.62 -11.52 -0.45
CA HIS A 306 -5.46 -11.82 -1.59
C HIS A 306 -4.60 -12.09 -2.82
N TYR A 307 -4.70 -13.31 -3.34
CA TYR A 307 -4.08 -13.72 -4.59
C TYR A 307 -4.73 -12.99 -5.75
N PHE A 308 -3.97 -12.12 -6.39
CA PHE A 308 -4.39 -11.57 -7.68
C PHE A 308 -3.95 -12.51 -8.77
N ASP A 309 -4.85 -12.86 -9.67
CA ASP A 309 -4.62 -13.79 -10.79
C ASP A 309 -3.31 -13.52 -11.55
N LYS A 310 -2.84 -12.27 -11.54
CA LYS A 310 -1.67 -11.88 -12.31
C LYS A 310 -0.34 -12.32 -11.69
N TRP A 311 -0.15 -12.22 -10.39
CA TRP A 311 1.11 -12.60 -9.77
C TRP A 311 1.14 -14.05 -9.25
N ASP A 312 -0.01 -14.66 -9.07
CA ASP A 312 -0.08 -16.10 -8.79
C ASP A 312 0.56 -16.95 -9.91
N LYS A 313 0.61 -16.41 -11.14
CA LYS A 313 1.36 -17.03 -12.25
C LYS A 313 2.84 -17.24 -11.93
N ILE A 314 3.46 -16.32 -11.18
CA ILE A 314 4.87 -16.43 -10.81
C ILE A 314 5.05 -17.54 -9.78
N ARG A 315 4.18 -17.58 -8.77
CA ARG A 315 4.16 -18.66 -7.79
C ARG A 315 3.95 -20.01 -8.48
N LEU A 316 2.95 -20.11 -9.36
CA LEU A 316 2.66 -21.33 -10.12
C LEU A 316 3.86 -21.76 -10.98
N TYR A 317 4.56 -20.81 -11.61
CA TYR A 317 5.80 -21.14 -12.33
C TYR A 317 6.85 -21.72 -11.38
N LEU A 318 7.13 -21.06 -10.25
CA LEU A 318 8.09 -21.53 -9.26
C LEU A 318 7.70 -22.91 -8.71
N ALA A 319 6.43 -23.10 -8.33
CA ALA A 319 5.91 -24.37 -7.84
C ALA A 319 6.00 -25.48 -8.90
N SER A 320 5.73 -25.18 -10.18
CA SER A 320 5.85 -26.14 -11.27
C SER A 320 7.29 -26.59 -11.51
N GLU A 321 8.25 -25.66 -11.42
CA GLU A 321 9.67 -25.97 -11.55
C GLU A 321 10.16 -26.81 -10.37
N ALA A 322 9.77 -26.46 -9.14
CA ALA A 322 10.06 -27.25 -7.94
C ALA A 322 9.52 -28.68 -8.05
N LYS A 323 8.25 -28.82 -8.44
CA LYS A 323 7.63 -30.14 -8.64
C LYS A 323 8.33 -30.97 -9.75
N ARG A 324 8.72 -30.31 -10.85
CA ARG A 324 9.38 -30.96 -11.99
C ARG A 324 10.71 -31.63 -11.60
N VAL A 325 11.45 -31.04 -10.67
CA VAL A 325 12.74 -31.58 -10.18
C VAL A 325 12.63 -32.35 -8.88
N GLY A 326 11.42 -32.52 -8.33
CA GLY A 326 11.21 -33.18 -7.04
C GLY A 326 11.85 -32.43 -5.89
N LEU A 327 11.88 -31.06 -5.94
CA LEU A 327 12.40 -30.25 -4.86
C LEU A 327 11.50 -30.39 -3.64
N THR A 328 12.07 -30.81 -2.51
CA THR A 328 11.40 -30.90 -1.20
C THR A 328 11.90 -29.81 -0.28
N SER A 329 11.20 -29.55 0.83
CA SER A 329 11.62 -28.59 1.86
C SER A 329 13.03 -28.93 2.41
N ALA A 330 13.29 -30.20 2.73
CA ALA A 330 14.61 -30.67 3.18
C ALA A 330 15.70 -30.40 2.12
N LYS A 331 15.42 -30.65 0.84
CA LYS A 331 16.37 -30.43 -0.25
C LYS A 331 16.62 -28.95 -0.50
N LEU A 332 15.57 -28.11 -0.39
CA LEU A 332 15.73 -26.65 -0.45
C LEU A 332 16.70 -26.16 0.64
N LYS A 333 16.49 -26.59 1.90
CA LYS A 333 17.34 -26.24 3.03
C LYS A 333 18.80 -26.69 2.82
N GLU A 334 19.01 -27.88 2.22
CA GLU A 334 20.36 -28.35 1.86
C GLU A 334 21.04 -27.43 0.84
N ILE A 335 20.32 -26.96 -0.17
CA ILE A 335 20.85 -26.14 -1.27
C ILE A 335 21.09 -24.69 -0.81
N THR A 336 20.10 -24.10 -0.12
CA THR A 336 20.05 -22.64 0.16
C THR A 336 20.40 -22.31 1.61
N GLY A 337 20.44 -23.29 2.50
CA GLY A 337 20.63 -23.08 3.93
C GLY A 337 19.38 -22.59 4.69
N VAL A 338 18.24 -22.39 4.01
CA VAL A 338 17.03 -21.84 4.62
C VAL A 338 15.78 -22.68 4.32
N GLY A 339 14.93 -22.87 5.33
CA GLY A 339 13.67 -23.63 5.22
C GLY A 339 12.49 -22.74 4.80
N MET A 340 12.49 -22.26 3.57
CA MET A 340 11.48 -21.31 3.08
C MET A 340 10.58 -21.87 1.99
N TYR A 341 10.46 -23.21 1.89
CA TYR A 341 9.74 -23.89 0.80
C TYR A 341 8.28 -23.42 0.73
N ALA A 342 7.56 -23.47 1.84
CA ALA A 342 6.16 -23.07 1.88
C ALA A 342 5.96 -21.61 1.42
N ARG A 343 6.84 -20.70 1.79
CA ARG A 343 6.73 -19.28 1.41
C ARG A 343 7.09 -18.97 -0.03
N TRP A 344 7.93 -19.76 -0.68
CA TRP A 344 8.34 -19.49 -2.07
C TRP A 344 7.52 -20.25 -3.11
N PHE A 345 6.98 -21.43 -2.75
CA PHE A 345 6.35 -22.33 -3.72
C PHE A 345 4.87 -22.61 -3.45
N THR A 346 4.38 -22.37 -2.22
CA THR A 346 2.97 -22.61 -1.85
C THR A 346 2.19 -21.29 -1.68
N LYS A 347 0.91 -21.39 -1.33
CA LYS A 347 0.10 -20.22 -1.02
C LYS A 347 0.35 -19.64 0.37
N SER A 348 0.96 -20.41 1.27
CA SER A 348 1.17 -20.00 2.66
C SER A 348 2.08 -18.79 2.76
N GLN A 349 1.51 -17.62 3.08
CA GLN A 349 2.22 -16.36 3.24
C GLN A 349 3.27 -16.11 2.14
N TRP A 350 2.90 -16.40 0.89
CA TRP A 350 3.83 -16.38 -0.24
C TRP A 350 4.58 -15.05 -0.35
N ILE A 351 5.88 -15.15 -0.50
CA ILE A 351 6.78 -14.03 -0.79
C ILE A 351 7.59 -14.33 -2.06
N PHE A 352 7.95 -13.29 -2.79
CA PHE A 352 8.82 -13.46 -3.95
C PHE A 352 10.21 -13.93 -3.51
N ILE A 353 10.70 -15.02 -4.11
CA ILE A 353 12.00 -15.60 -3.76
C ILE A 353 13.13 -14.59 -3.98
N PRO A 354 14.05 -14.37 -3.01
CA PRO A 354 15.21 -13.50 -3.21
C PRO A 354 16.18 -14.01 -4.28
N GLU A 355 16.84 -13.11 -4.96
CA GLU A 355 17.75 -13.39 -6.09
C GLU A 355 18.81 -14.42 -5.75
N LYS A 356 19.47 -14.28 -4.61
CA LYS A 356 20.48 -15.21 -4.11
C LYS A 356 20.00 -16.65 -4.17
N TYR A 357 18.86 -16.92 -3.55
CA TYR A 357 18.34 -18.29 -3.42
C TYR A 357 17.76 -18.84 -4.75
N TYR A 358 17.20 -17.96 -5.57
CA TYR A 358 16.77 -18.36 -6.91
C TYR A 358 17.95 -18.77 -7.79
N LYS A 359 19.05 -18.03 -7.76
CA LYS A 359 20.29 -18.36 -8.48
C LYS A 359 20.93 -19.64 -7.97
N GLU A 360 20.96 -19.88 -6.65
CA GLU A 360 21.43 -21.14 -6.08
C GLU A 360 20.62 -22.35 -6.60
N LEU A 361 19.29 -22.21 -6.74
CA LEU A 361 18.44 -23.25 -7.35
C LEU A 361 18.70 -23.39 -8.85
N GLN A 362 18.88 -22.30 -9.59
CA GLN A 362 19.25 -22.34 -11.02
C GLN A 362 20.55 -23.10 -11.23
N ASP A 363 21.59 -22.78 -10.45
CA ASP A 363 22.90 -23.40 -10.58
C ASP A 363 22.86 -24.88 -10.22
N TYR A 364 22.15 -25.24 -9.12
CA TYR A 364 22.02 -26.62 -8.70
C TYR A 364 21.26 -27.49 -9.69
N TYR A 365 20.19 -26.97 -10.29
CA TYR A 365 19.34 -27.69 -11.23
C TYR A 365 19.63 -27.39 -12.71
N LYS A 366 20.77 -26.77 -13.01
CA LYS A 366 21.17 -26.38 -14.38
C LYS A 366 21.13 -27.53 -15.38
N GLU A 367 21.67 -28.68 -15.00
CA GLU A 367 21.69 -29.87 -15.86
C GLU A 367 20.30 -30.47 -16.09
N TYR A 368 19.38 -30.25 -15.16
CA TYR A 368 17.97 -30.65 -15.27
C TYR A 368 17.14 -29.68 -16.10
N GLY A 369 17.72 -28.57 -16.49
CA GLY A 369 17.07 -27.50 -17.26
C GLY A 369 15.85 -26.91 -16.53
N ALA A 370 15.90 -26.78 -15.20
CA ALA A 370 14.87 -26.18 -14.36
C ALA A 370 15.19 -24.71 -14.06
N PHE A 371 14.17 -23.97 -13.57
CA PHE A 371 14.28 -22.57 -13.20
C PHE A 371 14.92 -21.71 -14.31
N LYS A 372 14.47 -21.93 -15.57
CA LYS A 372 15.09 -21.34 -16.77
C LYS A 372 14.90 -19.85 -16.94
N LYS A 373 13.86 -19.26 -16.36
CA LYS A 373 13.65 -17.81 -16.46
C LYS A 373 14.77 -17.09 -15.73
N GLU A 374 15.29 -16.04 -16.37
CA GLU A 374 16.23 -15.17 -15.67
C GLU A 374 15.55 -14.47 -14.49
N TYR A 375 16.28 -14.25 -13.40
CA TYR A 375 15.71 -13.63 -12.20
C TYR A 375 15.13 -12.25 -12.50
N ASP A 376 15.81 -11.45 -13.32
CA ASP A 376 15.35 -10.12 -13.74
C ASP A 376 14.03 -10.18 -14.53
N GLU A 377 13.79 -11.24 -15.30
CA GLU A 377 12.53 -11.46 -15.99
C GLU A 377 11.40 -11.72 -14.99
N LEU A 378 11.63 -12.62 -14.02
CA LEU A 378 10.65 -12.90 -12.93
C LEU A 378 10.39 -11.66 -12.09
N LYS A 379 11.44 -10.92 -11.75
CA LYS A 379 11.36 -9.66 -10.99
C LYS A 379 10.53 -8.62 -11.75
N LYS A 380 10.75 -8.47 -13.04
CA LYS A 380 9.98 -7.58 -13.92
C LYS A 380 8.51 -7.99 -13.98
N GLU A 381 8.22 -9.29 -14.14
CA GLU A 381 6.86 -9.82 -14.11
C GLU A 381 6.18 -9.52 -12.76
N TYR A 382 6.86 -9.77 -11.65
CA TYR A 382 6.35 -9.52 -10.31
C TYR A 382 6.00 -8.04 -10.08
N TYR A 383 6.93 -7.14 -10.40
CA TYR A 383 6.70 -5.71 -10.23
C TYR A 383 5.73 -5.10 -11.24
N SER A 384 5.51 -5.73 -12.39
CA SER A 384 4.51 -5.26 -13.37
C SER A 384 3.08 -5.39 -12.86
N THR A 385 2.82 -6.23 -11.87
CA THR A 385 1.49 -6.50 -11.31
C THR A 385 1.22 -5.74 -10.02
N ARG A 386 2.26 -5.17 -9.40
CA ARG A 386 2.18 -4.53 -8.07
C ARG A 386 2.67 -3.09 -8.13
N ALA A 387 1.97 -2.22 -7.42
CA ALA A 387 2.50 -0.89 -7.15
C ALA A 387 3.77 -1.01 -6.31
N TYR A 388 4.79 -0.25 -6.68
CA TYR A 388 5.99 -0.15 -5.87
C TYR A 388 5.69 0.59 -4.58
N PHE A 389 6.14 0.05 -3.47
CA PHE A 389 6.08 0.71 -2.18
C PHE A 389 7.27 0.29 -1.32
N ASN A 390 8.15 1.24 -1.05
CA ASN A 390 9.27 1.06 -0.13
C ASN A 390 8.92 1.68 1.23
N ASN A 391 8.90 0.85 2.27
CA ASN A 391 8.61 1.24 3.64
C ASN A 391 9.82 1.04 4.59
N THR A 392 11.03 0.98 4.05
CA THR A 392 12.23 0.71 4.85
C THR A 392 12.96 1.97 5.33
N HIS A 393 12.57 3.16 4.82
CA HIS A 393 13.14 4.43 5.25
C HIS A 393 12.21 5.14 6.24
N ASP A 394 12.77 5.69 7.31
CA ASP A 394 12.10 6.44 8.38
C ASP A 394 10.96 5.71 9.13
N ASN A 395 10.33 6.37 10.09
CA ASN A 395 9.09 5.97 10.73
C ASN A 395 7.94 6.04 9.73
N MET A 396 7.66 4.94 9.05
CA MET A 396 6.65 4.82 8.01
C MET A 396 5.23 4.72 8.58
N ASN A 397 4.78 5.79 9.19
CA ASN A 397 3.38 5.96 9.61
C ASN A 397 2.66 6.98 8.69
N ASP A 398 1.37 7.16 8.88
CA ASP A 398 0.54 8.09 8.11
C ASP A 398 0.43 9.49 8.69
N VAL A 399 1.20 9.80 9.74
CA VAL A 399 1.38 11.14 10.29
C VAL A 399 2.81 11.60 10.01
N TRP A 400 2.96 12.55 9.08
CA TRP A 400 4.24 13.05 8.62
C TRP A 400 4.57 14.37 9.29
N HIS A 401 5.71 14.45 9.96
CA HIS A 401 6.18 15.65 10.63
C HIS A 401 7.24 16.36 9.80
N PHE A 402 6.86 17.41 9.10
CA PHE A 402 7.76 18.27 8.36
C PHE A 402 7.48 19.73 8.68
N ASN A 403 8.53 20.49 8.89
CA ASN A 403 8.39 21.93 9.09
C ASN A 403 7.83 22.59 7.83
N ARG A 404 7.03 23.63 8.02
CA ARG A 404 6.62 24.49 6.91
C ARG A 404 7.83 25.19 6.34
N VAL A 405 7.82 25.42 5.04
CA VAL A 405 8.67 26.46 4.45
C VAL A 405 8.28 27.80 5.07
N ALA A 406 9.17 28.39 5.86
CA ALA A 406 8.86 29.54 6.71
C ALA A 406 9.78 30.73 6.46
N GLY A 407 9.31 31.95 6.80
CA GLY A 407 10.10 33.18 6.83
C GLY A 407 10.56 33.64 5.45
N LYS A 408 11.86 33.94 5.33
CA LYS A 408 12.48 34.48 4.09
C LYS A 408 12.28 33.55 2.88
N GLU A 409 12.24 32.23 3.09
CA GLU A 409 11.97 31.25 2.05
C GLU A 409 10.55 31.35 1.49
N ARG A 410 9.56 31.69 2.34
CA ARG A 410 8.18 31.92 1.90
C ARG A 410 8.06 33.24 1.12
N ASP A 411 8.73 34.27 1.59
CA ASP A 411 8.76 35.60 0.92
C ASP A 411 9.53 35.48 -0.40
N ALA A 412 10.52 34.59 -0.41
CA ALA A 412 11.39 34.25 -1.52
C ALA A 412 10.73 33.38 -2.60
N ALA A 413 9.78 32.55 -2.26
CA ALA A 413 8.95 31.82 -3.22
C ALA A 413 7.99 32.74 -4.01
N GLY A 414 8.32 34.03 -4.08
CA GLY A 414 7.63 35.03 -4.91
C GLY A 414 6.15 35.19 -4.60
N GLY A 415 5.78 34.94 -3.33
CA GLY A 415 4.38 35.03 -2.90
C GLY A 415 3.51 33.87 -3.32
N HIS A 416 4.07 32.75 -3.85
CA HIS A 416 3.31 31.52 -3.99
C HIS A 416 2.86 31.04 -2.61
N ALA A 417 1.57 30.87 -2.44
CA ALA A 417 0.96 30.80 -1.11
C ALA A 417 1.39 29.59 -0.27
N THR A 418 1.90 28.50 -0.88
CA THR A 418 2.14 27.25 -0.16
C THR A 418 3.12 26.30 -0.86
N PRO A 419 4.43 26.61 -0.95
CA PRO A 419 5.41 25.64 -1.42
C PRO A 419 5.42 24.44 -0.47
N LYS A 420 5.46 23.21 -1.04
CA LYS A 420 5.65 21.99 -0.23
C LYS A 420 7.14 21.87 0.11
N PRO A 421 7.48 21.44 1.34
CA PRO A 421 8.87 21.12 1.70
C PRO A 421 9.43 20.02 0.81
N LEU A 422 10.72 20.09 0.46
CA LEU A 422 11.37 19.10 -0.38
C LEU A 422 11.37 17.72 0.26
N ASP A 423 11.62 17.64 1.58
CA ASP A 423 11.58 16.38 2.36
C ASP A 423 10.22 15.68 2.29
N LEU A 424 9.13 16.47 2.33
CA LEU A 424 7.78 15.94 2.21
C LEU A 424 7.54 15.34 0.82
N CYS A 425 7.97 16.03 -0.24
CA CYS A 425 7.90 15.52 -1.61
C CYS A 425 8.76 14.26 -1.77
N ALA A 426 9.99 14.31 -1.24
CA ALA A 426 10.95 13.22 -1.28
C ALA A 426 10.41 11.95 -0.64
N ARG A 427 9.71 12.06 0.50
CA ARG A 427 9.13 10.90 1.19
C ARG A 427 8.16 10.13 0.30
N ALA A 428 7.22 10.81 -0.34
CA ALA A 428 6.29 10.15 -1.26
C ALA A 428 6.99 9.58 -2.51
N ILE A 429 7.95 10.34 -3.06
CA ILE A 429 8.69 9.95 -4.27
C ILE A 429 9.53 8.69 -4.00
N LYS A 430 10.30 8.64 -2.91
CA LYS A 430 11.08 7.47 -2.50
C LYS A 430 10.20 6.26 -2.19
N SER A 431 9.08 6.48 -1.50
CA SER A 431 8.16 5.40 -1.15
C SER A 431 7.51 4.74 -2.36
N SER A 432 7.18 5.51 -3.40
CA SER A 432 6.29 5.04 -4.48
C SER A 432 6.87 5.13 -5.89
N SER A 433 8.18 5.35 -6.01
CA SER A 433 8.89 5.27 -7.29
C SER A 433 10.34 4.83 -7.09
N ARG A 434 10.94 4.25 -8.13
CA ARG A 434 12.36 3.89 -8.20
C ARG A 434 13.15 4.95 -8.94
N GLU A 435 14.48 4.91 -8.79
CA GLU A 435 15.36 5.72 -9.65
C GLU A 435 15.08 5.50 -11.14
N GLY A 436 15.12 6.59 -11.90
CA GLY A 436 14.80 6.60 -13.34
C GLY A 436 13.30 6.57 -13.67
N GLU A 437 12.41 6.29 -12.71
CA GLU A 437 10.96 6.28 -12.92
C GLU A 437 10.38 7.70 -13.06
N LYS A 438 9.15 7.77 -13.58
CA LYS A 438 8.47 9.02 -13.96
C LYS A 438 7.47 9.45 -12.90
N VAL A 439 7.59 10.72 -12.48
CA VAL A 439 6.67 11.38 -11.55
C VAL A 439 5.89 12.45 -12.30
N LEU A 440 4.56 12.37 -12.30
CA LEU A 440 3.67 13.36 -12.90
C LEU A 440 3.11 14.27 -11.81
N ASP A 441 3.26 15.58 -12.02
CA ASP A 441 2.62 16.62 -11.20
C ASP A 441 1.96 17.64 -12.14
N VAL A 442 0.63 17.68 -12.10
CA VAL A 442 -0.16 18.55 -13.00
C VAL A 442 -0.46 19.93 -12.38
N PHE A 443 0.13 20.24 -11.22
CA PHE A 443 0.06 21.53 -10.54
C PHE A 443 1.44 21.90 -10.01
N GLY A 444 2.37 22.25 -10.92
CA GLY A 444 3.79 22.42 -10.65
C GLY A 444 4.14 23.47 -9.60
N GLY A 445 3.33 24.51 -9.45
CA GLY A 445 3.50 25.55 -8.46
C GLY A 445 4.89 26.20 -8.49
N SER A 446 5.64 26.07 -7.39
CA SER A 446 7.03 26.54 -7.30
C SER A 446 8.09 25.52 -7.75
N GLY A 447 7.70 24.31 -8.17
CA GLY A 447 8.61 23.29 -8.68
C GLY A 447 9.25 22.37 -7.63
N SER A 448 8.72 22.32 -6.41
CA SER A 448 9.28 21.44 -5.35
C SER A 448 9.36 19.99 -5.77
N THR A 449 8.33 19.45 -6.46
CA THR A 449 8.31 18.10 -7.00
C THR A 449 9.48 17.88 -7.98
N LEU A 450 9.79 18.86 -8.82
CA LEU A 450 10.88 18.74 -9.81
C LEU A 450 12.25 18.67 -9.13
N ILE A 451 12.52 19.55 -8.16
CA ILE A 451 13.79 19.58 -7.44
C ILE A 451 13.99 18.29 -6.63
N ALA A 452 12.94 17.80 -5.95
CA ALA A 452 12.99 16.53 -5.25
C ALA A 452 13.29 15.36 -6.24
N CYS A 453 12.67 15.35 -7.42
CA CYS A 453 12.97 14.35 -8.46
C CYS A 453 14.39 14.47 -9.01
N GLU A 454 14.93 15.70 -9.17
CA GLU A 454 16.33 15.90 -9.62
C GLU A 454 17.29 15.27 -8.61
N GLN A 455 17.15 15.59 -7.33
CA GLN A 455 18.01 15.05 -6.28
C GLN A 455 17.90 13.52 -6.13
N LEU A 456 16.71 12.98 -6.33
CA LEU A 456 16.43 11.55 -6.14
C LEU A 456 16.57 10.71 -7.42
N ASN A 457 17.15 11.23 -8.50
CA ASN A 457 17.30 10.53 -9.78
C ASN A 457 16.00 10.03 -10.43
N ARG A 458 14.86 10.70 -10.18
CA ARG A 458 13.60 10.46 -10.89
C ARG A 458 13.42 11.48 -12.02
N SER A 459 12.49 11.19 -12.95
CA SER A 459 12.15 12.09 -14.06
C SER A 459 10.81 12.76 -13.78
N ALA A 460 10.80 14.06 -13.51
CA ALA A 460 9.58 14.83 -13.27
C ALA A 460 8.95 15.27 -14.60
N TYR A 461 7.62 15.16 -14.66
CA TYR A 461 6.77 15.67 -15.72
C TYR A 461 5.79 16.63 -15.08
N LEU A 462 6.07 17.94 -15.19
CA LEU A 462 5.32 18.99 -14.52
C LEU A 462 4.44 19.76 -15.49
N MET A 463 3.25 20.14 -15.03
CA MET A 463 2.41 21.12 -15.71
C MET A 463 2.12 22.29 -14.77
N GLU A 464 2.23 23.48 -15.28
CA GLU A 464 1.88 24.70 -14.58
C GLU A 464 1.09 25.63 -15.52
N LEU A 465 -0.01 26.18 -15.02
CA LEU A 465 -0.92 26.99 -15.84
C LEU A 465 -0.34 28.37 -16.15
N GLU A 466 0.25 29.02 -15.13
CA GLU A 466 0.70 30.37 -15.20
C GLU A 466 2.13 30.50 -15.77
N PRO A 467 2.31 31.20 -16.91
CA PRO A 467 3.64 31.36 -17.55
C PRO A 467 4.71 31.93 -16.61
N LYS A 468 4.34 32.81 -15.68
CA LYS A 468 5.30 33.38 -14.72
C LYS A 468 5.88 32.34 -13.77
N TRP A 469 5.05 31.35 -13.35
CA TRP A 469 5.50 30.28 -12.49
C TRP A 469 6.30 29.23 -13.26
N VAL A 470 6.00 29.02 -14.55
CA VAL A 470 6.84 28.20 -15.43
C VAL A 470 8.26 28.79 -15.50
N ASP A 471 8.40 30.12 -15.66
CA ASP A 471 9.71 30.79 -15.65
C ASP A 471 10.44 30.64 -14.30
N VAL A 472 9.70 30.68 -13.19
CA VAL A 472 10.24 30.43 -11.85
C VAL A 472 10.78 29.00 -11.72
N ILE A 473 10.00 28.00 -12.14
CA ILE A 473 10.43 26.58 -12.12
C ILE A 473 11.69 26.38 -12.96
N ILE A 474 11.72 26.94 -14.17
CA ILE A 474 12.89 26.86 -15.06
C ILE A 474 14.12 27.46 -14.35
N LYS A 475 14.01 28.67 -13.83
CA LYS A 475 15.12 29.34 -13.17
C LYS A 475 15.60 28.58 -11.94
N ARG A 476 14.68 28.11 -11.10
CA ARG A 476 14.99 27.29 -9.91
C ARG A 476 15.83 26.07 -10.28
N TRP A 477 15.41 25.33 -11.31
CA TRP A 477 16.17 24.15 -11.77
C TRP A 477 17.51 24.51 -12.40
N GLU A 478 17.58 25.62 -13.20
CA GLU A 478 18.83 26.10 -13.78
C GLU A 478 19.84 26.50 -12.69
N ASP A 479 19.38 27.21 -11.66
CA ASP A 479 20.24 27.66 -10.57
C ASP A 479 20.72 26.47 -9.71
N PHE A 480 19.83 25.50 -9.47
CA PHE A 480 20.18 24.30 -8.71
C PHE A 480 21.17 23.40 -9.44
N THR A 481 21.01 23.22 -10.76
CA THR A 481 21.80 22.23 -11.53
C THR A 481 22.98 22.85 -12.29
N GLY A 482 22.98 24.16 -12.51
CA GLY A 482 23.91 24.85 -13.40
C GLY A 482 23.68 24.58 -14.90
N LYS A 483 22.62 23.86 -15.26
CA LYS A 483 22.26 23.53 -16.65
C LYS A 483 21.27 24.54 -17.22
N LYS A 484 20.95 24.43 -18.51
CA LYS A 484 19.94 25.26 -19.17
C LYS A 484 18.76 24.45 -19.63
N ALA A 485 17.56 25.01 -19.45
CA ALA A 485 16.33 24.47 -19.99
C ALA A 485 16.25 24.70 -21.51
N GLU A 486 15.68 23.78 -22.23
CA GLU A 486 15.51 23.85 -23.67
C GLU A 486 14.02 23.84 -24.02
N LEU A 487 13.61 24.78 -24.90
CA LEU A 487 12.27 24.75 -25.47
C LEU A 487 12.17 23.57 -26.46
N VAL A 488 11.20 22.69 -26.25
CA VAL A 488 10.93 21.60 -27.17
C VAL A 488 10.12 22.14 -28.35
N GLU A 489 10.73 22.20 -29.52
CA GLU A 489 10.01 22.52 -30.75
C GLU A 489 9.13 21.34 -31.18
N ASP A 490 7.91 21.66 -31.70
CA ASP A 490 6.94 20.65 -32.17
C ASP A 490 7.37 19.97 -33.47
#